data_276fe59c286e3040f1f3f61e9c777664
#
_entry.id   276fe59c286e3040f1f3f61e9c777664
#
_cell.length_a   1.000
_cell.length_b   1.000
_cell.length_c   1.000
_cell.angle_alpha   90.00
_cell.angle_beta   90.00
_cell.angle_gamma   90.00
#
_symmetry.space_group_name_H-M   'P 1'
#
loop_
_entity.id
_entity.type
_entity.pdbx_description
1 polymer ?
#
loop_
_entity_poly.entity_id
_entity_poly.type
_entity_poly.pdbx_seq_one_letter_code
_entity_poly.pdbx_strand_id
1 'polypeptide(L)'
;IPYHFALQAATENESIDQFNASEKTSTNDIDQMMEKLYAKYISNEIPVVIGEFGARDKNGNLQSRVDYAAYYIAAARAYGMSCNWWDNNAFTGDGELFGLLDRKTVTWRYPKIVDALMKYAE
;
A
#
# COMPACT_ATOMS: atom_id res chain seq x y z
N ILE A 1 3.57 -6.56 5.08
CA ILE A 1 3.93 -5.40 4.23
C ILE A 1 5.25 -5.73 3.54
N PRO A 2 5.37 -5.56 2.23
CA PRO A 2 6.65 -5.73 1.54
C PRO A 2 7.62 -4.64 1.98
N TYR A 3 8.42 -4.95 2.94
CA TYR A 3 9.29 -3.99 3.63
C TYR A 3 10.23 -3.25 2.68
N HIS A 4 10.87 -3.97 1.78
CA HIS A 4 11.85 -3.39 0.86
C HIS A 4 11.24 -2.41 -0.15
N PHE A 5 10.00 -2.62 -0.53
CA PHE A 5 9.29 -1.72 -1.42
C PHE A 5 8.64 -0.57 -0.66
N ALA A 6 7.83 -0.88 0.35
CA ALA A 6 6.94 0.09 0.97
C ALA A 6 7.62 0.96 2.03
N LEU A 7 8.51 0.38 2.84
CA LEU A 7 9.02 1.04 4.05
C LEU A 7 10.48 1.45 4.00
N GLN A 8 11.33 0.70 3.31
CA GLN A 8 12.76 1.02 3.28
C GLN A 8 13.03 2.33 2.56
N ALA A 9 13.98 3.12 3.07
CA ALA A 9 14.41 4.34 2.41
C ALA A 9 15.10 4.03 1.07
N ALA A 10 14.97 4.92 0.09
CA ALA A 10 15.52 4.73 -1.25
C ALA A 10 17.04 4.52 -1.26
N THR A 11 17.74 5.03 -0.26
CA THR A 11 19.20 4.94 -0.12
C THR A 11 19.69 3.64 0.51
N GLU A 12 18.81 2.81 1.05
CA GLU A 12 19.19 1.53 1.65
C GLU A 12 19.46 0.47 0.58
N ASN A 13 20.44 -0.41 0.83
CA ASN A 13 20.95 -1.36 -0.17
C ASN A 13 19.90 -2.33 -0.73
N GLU A 14 18.93 -2.72 0.07
CA GLU A 14 17.91 -3.68 -0.33
C GLU A 14 16.60 -3.02 -0.77
N SER A 15 16.60 -1.70 -0.83
CA SER A 15 15.39 -0.94 -1.21
C SER A 15 14.98 -1.23 -2.65
N ILE A 16 13.67 -1.45 -2.84
CA ILE A 16 13.05 -1.71 -4.14
C ILE A 16 12.07 -0.58 -4.43
N ASP A 17 12.15 0.00 -5.62
CA ASP A 17 11.26 1.08 -6.07
C ASP A 17 10.24 0.63 -7.12
N GLN A 18 10.34 -0.61 -7.60
CA GLN A 18 9.43 -1.16 -8.60
C GLN A 18 8.48 -2.18 -8.00
N PHE A 19 7.21 -2.09 -8.37
CA PHE A 19 6.18 -3.07 -8.04
C PHE A 19 5.52 -3.55 -9.34
N ASN A 20 5.52 -4.86 -9.57
CA ASN A 20 4.87 -5.46 -10.72
C ASN A 20 3.84 -6.49 -10.25
N ALA A 21 2.56 -6.18 -10.46
CA ALA A 21 1.45 -7.04 -10.03
C ALA A 21 1.44 -8.41 -10.72
N SER A 22 2.17 -8.57 -11.84
CA SER A 22 2.31 -9.84 -12.57
C SER A 22 3.43 -10.73 -12.04
N GLU A 23 4.24 -10.24 -11.12
CA GLU A 23 5.40 -10.96 -10.60
C GLU A 23 5.21 -11.36 -9.13
N LYS A 24 5.42 -12.64 -8.83
CA LYS A 24 5.30 -13.16 -7.47
C LYS A 24 6.32 -12.55 -6.51
N THR A 25 7.47 -12.11 -6.98
CA THR A 25 8.45 -11.38 -6.18
C THR A 25 7.90 -10.09 -5.61
N SER A 26 6.96 -9.45 -6.31
CA SER A 26 6.26 -8.26 -5.83
C SER A 26 5.05 -8.59 -4.96
N THR A 27 4.28 -9.62 -5.30
CA THR A 27 2.94 -9.87 -4.73
C THR A 27 2.91 -10.89 -3.61
N ASN A 28 3.91 -11.77 -3.52
CA ASN A 28 3.87 -12.95 -2.64
C ASN A 28 3.70 -12.59 -1.16
N ASP A 29 4.38 -11.58 -0.67
CA ASP A 29 4.29 -11.18 0.74
C ASP A 29 2.90 -10.66 1.10
N ILE A 30 2.28 -9.91 0.18
CA ILE A 30 0.91 -9.42 0.34
C ILE A 30 -0.06 -10.61 0.39
N ASP A 31 0.04 -11.51 -0.58
CA ASP A 31 -0.83 -12.67 -0.68
C ASP A 31 -0.73 -13.56 0.57
N GLN A 32 0.48 -13.85 1.02
CA GLN A 32 0.71 -14.67 2.21
C GLN A 32 0.15 -14.02 3.48
N MET A 33 0.32 -12.71 3.64
CA MET A 33 -0.23 -11.99 4.77
C MET A 33 -1.76 -12.06 4.77
N MET A 34 -2.40 -11.82 3.61
CA MET A 34 -3.85 -11.89 3.49
C MET A 34 -4.39 -13.29 3.77
N GLU A 35 -3.73 -14.32 3.25
CA GLU A 35 -4.07 -15.72 3.51
C GLU A 35 -3.98 -16.08 5.00
N LYS A 36 -2.93 -15.65 5.67
CA LYS A 36 -2.75 -15.90 7.11
C LYS A 36 -3.82 -15.20 7.96
N LEU A 37 -4.12 -13.95 7.65
CA LEU A 37 -5.16 -13.21 8.34
C LEU A 37 -6.54 -13.83 8.11
N TYR A 38 -6.83 -14.24 6.89
CA TYR A 38 -8.06 -14.94 6.57
C TYR A 38 -8.19 -16.25 7.35
N ALA A 39 -7.17 -17.10 7.30
CA ALA A 39 -7.21 -18.41 7.96
C ALA A 39 -7.35 -18.29 9.49
N LYS A 40 -6.70 -17.29 10.08
CA LYS A 40 -6.70 -17.12 11.55
C LYS A 40 -7.95 -16.42 12.07
N TYR A 41 -8.48 -15.44 11.34
CA TYR A 41 -9.54 -14.58 11.82
C TYR A 41 -10.83 -14.66 11.00
N ILE A 42 -10.76 -14.30 9.72
CA ILE A 42 -11.97 -14.19 8.89
C ILE A 42 -12.71 -15.52 8.77
N SER A 43 -11.99 -16.62 8.57
CA SER A 43 -12.59 -17.96 8.49
C SER A 43 -13.26 -18.39 9.82
N ASN A 44 -12.90 -17.77 10.91
CA ASN A 44 -13.48 -17.97 12.23
C ASN A 44 -14.50 -16.87 12.63
N GLU A 45 -15.01 -16.15 11.63
CA GLU A 45 -16.01 -15.08 11.81
C GLU A 45 -15.52 -13.90 12.67
N ILE A 46 -14.20 -13.68 12.71
CA ILE A 46 -13.60 -12.52 13.39
C ILE A 46 -13.21 -11.49 12.33
N PRO A 47 -13.85 -10.32 12.30
CA PRO A 47 -13.55 -9.29 11.30
C PRO A 47 -12.13 -8.73 11.49
N VAL A 48 -11.50 -8.37 10.37
CA VAL A 48 -10.15 -7.77 10.35
C VAL A 48 -10.19 -6.46 9.58
N VAL A 49 -9.59 -5.44 10.17
CA VAL A 49 -9.30 -4.16 9.51
C VAL A 49 -7.79 -3.96 9.56
N ILE A 50 -7.17 -3.74 8.41
CA ILE A 50 -5.76 -3.35 8.33
C ILE A 50 -5.72 -1.84 8.53
N GLY A 51 -5.30 -1.41 9.72
CA GLY A 51 -5.41 -0.01 10.15
C GLY A 51 -4.50 0.94 9.38
N GLU A 52 -3.34 0.43 8.94
CA GLU A 52 -2.35 1.25 8.24
C GLU A 52 -1.64 0.44 7.16
N PHE A 53 -1.53 1.01 5.97
CA PHE A 53 -0.58 0.56 4.94
C PHE A 53 -0.22 1.76 4.06
N GLY A 54 0.82 1.62 3.28
CA GLY A 54 1.28 2.68 2.38
C GLY A 54 2.54 2.25 1.64
N ALA A 55 3.07 3.14 0.83
CA ALA A 55 4.34 2.96 0.16
C ALA A 55 5.02 4.31 0.02
N ARG A 56 6.32 4.36 0.35
CA ARG A 56 7.14 5.57 0.21
C ARG A 56 7.21 6.03 -1.25
N ASP A 57 7.23 7.33 -1.44
CA ASP A 57 7.71 7.91 -2.69
C ASP A 57 9.23 7.70 -2.76
N LYS A 58 9.67 6.97 -3.77
CA LYS A 58 11.09 6.67 -4.03
C LYS A 58 11.44 7.08 -5.44
N ASN A 59 12.15 8.19 -5.57
CA ASN A 59 12.63 8.65 -6.86
C ASN A 59 11.51 8.80 -7.93
N GLY A 60 10.33 9.23 -7.51
CA GLY A 60 9.21 9.43 -8.41
C GLY A 60 8.58 8.15 -8.95
N ASN A 61 8.58 7.05 -8.20
CA ASN A 61 8.03 5.76 -8.60
C ASN A 61 6.49 5.69 -8.53
N LEU A 62 5.81 6.72 -9.03
CA LEU A 62 4.36 6.87 -8.89
C LEU A 62 3.58 5.67 -9.42
N GLN A 63 3.92 5.17 -10.62
CA GLN A 63 3.17 4.05 -11.20
C GLN A 63 3.28 2.78 -10.34
N SER A 64 4.45 2.48 -9.81
CA SER A 64 4.63 1.36 -8.90
C SER A 64 3.82 1.52 -7.60
N ARG A 65 3.73 2.73 -7.08
CA ARG A 65 2.90 3.03 -5.90
C ARG A 65 1.40 2.86 -6.21
N VAL A 66 0.96 3.27 -7.40
CA VAL A 66 -0.42 3.07 -7.88
C VAL A 66 -0.73 1.58 -7.98
N ASP A 67 0.14 0.82 -8.63
CA ASP A 67 -0.03 -0.63 -8.82
C ASP A 67 -0.03 -1.39 -7.49
N TYR A 68 0.85 -1.00 -6.57
CA TYR A 68 0.88 -1.52 -5.21
C TYR A 68 -0.42 -1.24 -4.45
N ALA A 69 -0.91 0.00 -4.48
CA ALA A 69 -2.15 0.38 -3.82
C ALA A 69 -3.34 -0.41 -4.37
N ALA A 70 -3.45 -0.52 -5.69
CA ALA A 70 -4.50 -1.28 -6.36
C ALA A 70 -4.46 -2.76 -5.95
N TYR A 71 -3.29 -3.38 -6.01
CA TYR A 71 -3.12 -4.79 -5.66
C TYR A 71 -3.44 -5.06 -4.19
N TYR A 72 -2.92 -4.24 -3.29
CA TYR A 72 -3.11 -4.39 -1.86
C TYR A 72 -4.59 -4.31 -1.46
N ILE A 73 -5.27 -3.27 -1.93
CA ILE A 73 -6.71 -3.07 -1.67
C ILE A 73 -7.54 -4.23 -2.24
N ALA A 74 -7.27 -4.64 -3.48
CA ALA A 74 -7.98 -5.73 -4.12
C ALA A 74 -7.78 -7.07 -3.40
N ALA A 75 -6.55 -7.35 -2.95
CA ALA A 75 -6.23 -8.55 -2.19
C ALA A 75 -6.95 -8.56 -0.83
N ALA A 76 -6.89 -7.47 -0.09
CA ALA A 76 -7.62 -7.34 1.18
C ALA A 76 -9.12 -7.57 0.98
N ARG A 77 -9.70 -6.93 -0.03
CA ARG A 77 -11.11 -7.05 -0.37
C ARG A 77 -11.49 -8.49 -0.73
N ALA A 78 -10.69 -9.17 -1.53
CA ALA A 78 -10.93 -10.54 -1.92
C ALA A 78 -11.01 -11.51 -0.73
N TYR A 79 -10.26 -11.22 0.33
CA TYR A 79 -10.29 -11.97 1.58
C TYR A 79 -11.26 -11.42 2.64
N GLY A 80 -12.11 -10.47 2.28
CA GLY A 80 -13.14 -9.94 3.17
C GLY A 80 -12.64 -8.94 4.22
N MET A 81 -11.50 -8.29 3.96
CA MET A 81 -10.90 -7.30 4.85
C MET A 81 -10.95 -5.91 4.25
N SER A 82 -11.04 -4.90 5.11
CA SER A 82 -10.82 -3.51 4.74
C SER A 82 -9.44 -3.03 5.18
N CYS A 83 -8.93 -1.98 4.55
CA CYS A 83 -7.65 -1.39 4.92
C CYS A 83 -7.64 0.12 4.66
N ASN A 84 -6.74 0.81 5.36
CA ASN A 84 -6.62 2.26 5.31
C ASN A 84 -5.20 2.66 4.91
N TRP A 85 -5.07 3.45 3.86
CA TRP A 85 -3.79 4.07 3.52
C TRP A 85 -3.42 5.09 4.58
N TRP A 86 -2.18 5.02 5.06
CA TRP A 86 -1.66 5.96 6.04
C TRP A 86 -1.22 7.26 5.39
N ASP A 87 -2.17 8.16 5.14
CA ASP A 87 -1.87 9.50 4.65
C ASP A 87 -1.37 10.39 5.80
N ASN A 88 -0.07 10.42 5.98
CA ASN A 88 0.59 11.09 7.11
C ASN A 88 1.02 12.53 6.80
N ASN A 89 0.59 13.12 5.69
CA ASN A 89 0.98 14.46 5.26
C ASN A 89 2.49 14.62 5.02
N ALA A 90 3.24 13.55 4.86
CA ALA A 90 4.67 13.58 4.60
C ALA A 90 4.97 13.42 3.12
N PHE A 91 5.63 14.43 2.51
CA PHE A 91 5.95 14.47 1.09
C PHE A 91 7.44 14.64 0.82
N THR A 92 8.21 15.07 1.82
CA THR A 92 9.65 15.34 1.71
C THR A 92 10.38 14.89 2.96
N GLY A 93 11.69 14.69 2.85
CA GLY A 93 12.55 14.26 3.96
C GLY A 93 12.83 12.77 3.93
N ASP A 94 13.30 12.24 5.06
CA ASP A 94 13.79 10.86 5.19
C ASP A 94 12.78 9.90 5.81
N GLY A 95 11.60 10.39 6.15
CA GLY A 95 10.56 9.60 6.82
C GLY A 95 9.72 8.74 5.88
N GLU A 96 8.62 8.26 6.38
CA GLU A 96 7.62 7.56 5.60
C GLU A 96 6.83 8.54 4.75
N LEU A 97 7.23 8.69 3.49
CA LEU A 97 6.62 9.63 2.54
C LEU A 97 5.34 9.04 1.97
N PHE A 98 4.30 8.98 2.78
CA PHE A 98 3.01 8.38 2.45
C PHE A 98 1.91 9.38 2.15
N GLY A 99 2.20 10.68 2.22
CA GLY A 99 1.21 11.74 2.01
C GLY A 99 0.49 11.63 0.67
N LEU A 100 -0.81 11.84 0.67
CA LEU A 100 -1.67 11.90 -0.51
C LEU A 100 -2.35 13.26 -0.66
N LEU A 101 -2.92 13.76 0.42
CA LEU A 101 -3.62 15.04 0.46
C LEU A 101 -2.67 16.16 0.89
N ASP A 102 -2.49 17.16 0.04
CA ASP A 102 -1.88 18.40 0.47
C ASP A 102 -2.89 19.17 1.33
N ARG A 103 -2.64 19.21 2.63
CA ARG A 103 -3.59 19.79 3.59
C ARG A 103 -3.63 21.31 3.56
N LYS A 104 -2.63 21.97 2.97
CA LYS A 104 -2.63 23.44 2.81
C LYS A 104 -3.56 23.88 1.69
N THR A 105 -3.52 23.18 0.57
CA THR A 105 -4.33 23.51 -0.61
C THR A 105 -5.63 22.69 -0.68
N VAL A 106 -5.75 21.65 0.16
CA VAL A 106 -6.87 20.69 0.15
C VAL A 106 -7.03 20.05 -1.23
N THR A 107 -5.89 19.65 -1.81
CA THR A 107 -5.84 18.97 -3.12
C THR A 107 -5.05 17.67 -3.03
N TRP A 108 -5.46 16.68 -3.82
CA TRP A 108 -4.72 15.43 -3.90
C TRP A 108 -3.39 15.64 -4.63
N ARG A 109 -2.30 15.32 -3.95
CA ARG A 109 -0.95 15.34 -4.53
C ARG A 109 -0.77 14.20 -5.53
N TYR A 110 -1.36 13.04 -5.23
CA TYR A 110 -1.27 11.83 -6.04
C TYR A 110 -2.67 11.28 -6.33
N PRO A 111 -3.47 11.95 -7.19
CA PRO A 111 -4.83 11.53 -7.46
C PRO A 111 -4.93 10.12 -8.04
N LYS A 112 -3.92 9.65 -8.79
CA LYS A 112 -3.90 8.29 -9.34
C LYS A 112 -3.84 7.21 -8.26
N ILE A 113 -3.15 7.46 -7.14
CA ILE A 113 -3.14 6.53 -6.00
C ILE A 113 -4.53 6.51 -5.36
N VAL A 114 -5.13 7.67 -5.14
CA VAL A 114 -6.47 7.78 -4.56
C VAL A 114 -7.50 7.06 -5.44
N ASP A 115 -7.45 7.27 -6.75
CA ASP A 115 -8.34 6.61 -7.71
C ASP A 115 -8.20 5.09 -7.64
N ALA A 116 -6.97 4.57 -7.56
CA ALA A 116 -6.71 3.14 -7.42
C ALA A 116 -7.28 2.58 -6.11
N LEU A 117 -7.07 3.28 -5.00
CA LEU A 117 -7.62 2.89 -3.69
C LEU A 117 -9.15 2.81 -3.74
N MET A 118 -9.80 3.80 -4.32
CA MET A 118 -11.26 3.86 -4.38
C MET A 118 -11.85 2.84 -5.36
N LYS A 119 -11.24 2.66 -6.52
CA LYS A 119 -11.71 1.72 -7.54
C LYS A 119 -11.71 0.27 -7.05
N TYR A 120 -10.70 -0.14 -6.31
CA TYR A 120 -10.52 -1.53 -5.88
C TYR A 120 -11.03 -1.78 -4.45
N ALA A 121 -11.57 -0.78 -3.78
CA ALA A 121 -12.20 -0.91 -2.45
C ALA A 121 -13.65 -1.47 -2.51
N GLU A 122 -14.26 -1.46 -3.68
CA GLU A 122 -15.64 -1.89 -3.88
C GLU A 122 -15.81 -3.42 -4.00
#